data_13c700255c766bc5b5fe15d7039552fc
#
_entry.id   13c700255c766bc5b5fe15d7039552fc
#
_cell.length_a   1.000
_cell.length_b   1.000
_cell.length_c   1.000
_cell.angle_alpha   90.00
_cell.angle_beta   90.00
_cell.angle_gamma   90.00
#
_symmetry.space_group_name_H-M   'P 1'
#
loop_
_entity.id
_entity.type
_entity.pdbx_description
1 polymer ?
#
loop_
_entity_poly.entity_id
_entity_poly.type
_entity_poly.pdbx_seq_one_letter_code
_entity_poly.pdbx_strand_id
1 'polypeptide(L)'
;DNLAVDCSYGRDDATGTWKVYTLATPGEPNNANGIARADEYLRALNASKVYISEVMSSNDNIQAIAGEAKKDWVEIYNAGTDAVDLSGWGLSDNINWPRKWQFPQGTVIWPGEYKVIMLDGKNTVSASGALHTSYKLKRTGGEIVTLSDSSGYVLDKLYLPLVPTDYSYGRTLGTGCFFYYDAPTPGSANGTGFLGFSETPALELPGGLYAENVTVSVTVPAGATVRYTLDGSIPTLSNGTVYTGPFTLNTTTAVRPRAV
;
A
#
# COMPACT_ATOMS: atom_id res chain seq x y z
N ASP A 1 -6.70 5.45 -16.20
CA ASP A 1 -7.22 4.71 -15.05
C ASP A 1 -6.18 3.68 -14.65
N ASN A 2 -5.55 3.85 -13.47
CA ASN A 2 -4.54 2.93 -12.97
C ASN A 2 -5.25 1.75 -12.29
N LEU A 3 -5.03 0.54 -12.81
CA LEU A 3 -5.38 -0.67 -12.09
C LEU A 3 -4.42 -0.88 -10.92
N ALA A 4 -4.92 -1.35 -9.79
CA ALA A 4 -4.06 -1.84 -8.73
C ALA A 4 -3.20 -3.02 -9.23
N VAL A 5 -2.03 -3.20 -8.64
CA VAL A 5 -1.15 -4.32 -8.97
C VAL A 5 -1.88 -5.63 -8.70
N ASP A 6 -1.72 -6.61 -9.60
CA ASP A 6 -2.37 -7.93 -9.57
C ASP A 6 -3.90 -7.92 -9.74
N CYS A 7 -4.49 -6.77 -10.13
CA CYS A 7 -5.87 -6.67 -10.56
C CYS A 7 -5.98 -6.70 -12.10
N SER A 8 -7.13 -7.13 -12.60
CA SER A 8 -7.45 -7.06 -14.02
C SER A 8 -8.72 -6.28 -14.29
N TYR A 9 -8.83 -5.68 -15.48
CA TYR A 9 -10.04 -5.05 -15.95
C TYR A 9 -10.61 -5.90 -17.07
N GLY A 10 -11.79 -6.42 -16.88
CA GLY A 10 -12.38 -7.37 -17.81
C GLY A 10 -13.89 -7.23 -17.91
N ARG A 11 -14.44 -7.85 -18.95
CA ARG A 11 -15.89 -7.95 -19.16
C ARG A 11 -16.45 -9.10 -18.34
N ASP A 12 -17.44 -8.81 -17.53
CA ASP A 12 -18.18 -9.83 -16.77
C ASP A 12 -19.04 -10.67 -17.72
N ASP A 13 -18.87 -12.00 -17.68
CA ASP A 13 -19.54 -12.90 -18.60
C ASP A 13 -21.05 -13.04 -18.34
N ALA A 14 -21.52 -12.75 -17.12
CA ALA A 14 -22.92 -12.84 -16.78
C ALA A 14 -23.70 -11.55 -17.13
N THR A 15 -23.07 -10.39 -16.96
CA THR A 15 -23.73 -9.08 -17.10
C THR A 15 -23.29 -8.31 -18.35
N GLY A 16 -22.18 -8.71 -18.97
CA GLY A 16 -21.58 -8.02 -20.11
C GLY A 16 -20.94 -6.67 -19.77
N THR A 17 -20.92 -6.27 -18.47
CA THR A 17 -20.35 -5.00 -18.01
C THR A 17 -18.85 -5.11 -17.77
N TRP A 18 -18.14 -4.01 -17.99
CA TRP A 18 -16.73 -3.92 -17.66
C TRP A 18 -16.54 -3.59 -16.19
N LYS A 19 -15.68 -4.35 -15.49
CA LYS A 19 -15.36 -4.12 -14.08
C LYS A 19 -13.94 -4.54 -13.74
N VAL A 20 -13.46 -4.07 -12.60
CA VAL A 20 -12.19 -4.50 -12.02
C VAL A 20 -12.40 -5.85 -11.33
N TYR A 21 -11.53 -6.81 -11.65
CA TYR A 21 -11.42 -8.07 -10.95
C TYR A 21 -10.22 -8.01 -10.03
N THR A 22 -10.47 -8.21 -8.77
CA THR A 22 -9.45 -8.26 -7.70
C THR A 22 -8.63 -9.55 -7.74
N LEU A 23 -9.08 -10.52 -8.51
CA LEU A 23 -8.35 -11.72 -8.89
C LEU A 23 -8.45 -11.88 -10.40
N ALA A 24 -7.31 -11.84 -11.10
CA ALA A 24 -7.25 -12.11 -12.51
C ALA A 24 -7.61 -13.58 -12.79
N THR A 25 -8.32 -13.82 -13.88
CA THR A 25 -8.82 -15.16 -14.28
C THR A 25 -8.17 -15.64 -15.57
N PRO A 26 -6.84 -15.76 -15.68
CA PRO A 26 -6.18 -16.13 -16.94
C PRO A 26 -6.60 -17.54 -17.38
N GLY A 27 -7.18 -17.62 -18.58
CA GLY A 27 -7.69 -18.88 -19.13
C GLY A 27 -9.04 -19.35 -18.58
N GLU A 28 -9.66 -18.59 -17.70
CA GLU A 28 -10.94 -18.89 -17.06
C GLU A 28 -11.98 -17.78 -17.33
N PRO A 29 -13.28 -18.07 -17.28
CA PRO A 29 -14.33 -17.06 -17.45
C PRO A 29 -14.28 -15.96 -16.38
N ASN A 30 -14.64 -14.74 -16.78
CA ASN A 30 -14.74 -13.58 -15.88
C ASN A 30 -16.05 -13.62 -15.06
N ASN A 31 -16.21 -14.60 -14.21
CA ASN A 31 -17.36 -14.81 -13.34
C ASN A 31 -16.93 -15.48 -12.01
N ALA A 32 -17.88 -15.71 -11.12
CA ALA A 32 -17.60 -16.28 -9.80
C ALA A 32 -16.90 -17.65 -9.87
N ASN A 33 -17.27 -18.49 -10.85
CA ASN A 33 -16.66 -19.82 -11.02
C ASN A 33 -15.21 -19.73 -11.52
N GLY A 34 -14.94 -18.83 -12.49
CA GLY A 34 -13.57 -18.60 -12.96
C GLY A 34 -12.68 -18.00 -11.88
N ILE A 35 -13.21 -17.06 -11.08
CA ILE A 35 -12.51 -16.50 -9.91
C ILE A 35 -12.17 -17.61 -8.90
N ALA A 36 -13.12 -18.50 -8.58
CA ALA A 36 -12.88 -19.59 -7.64
C ALA A 36 -11.79 -20.55 -8.12
N ARG A 37 -11.78 -20.91 -9.43
CA ARG A 37 -10.74 -21.77 -10.02
C ARG A 37 -9.36 -21.08 -10.06
N ALA A 38 -9.31 -19.80 -10.38
CA ALA A 38 -8.07 -19.04 -10.37
C ALA A 38 -7.52 -18.92 -8.94
N ASP A 39 -8.37 -18.67 -7.95
CA ASP A 39 -7.99 -18.63 -6.53
C ASP A 39 -7.46 -19.99 -6.05
N GLU A 40 -8.13 -21.09 -6.40
CA GLU A 40 -7.67 -22.45 -6.07
C GLU A 40 -6.29 -22.75 -6.68
N TYR A 41 -6.06 -22.38 -7.94
CA TYR A 41 -4.77 -22.55 -8.60
C TYR A 41 -3.66 -21.74 -7.92
N LEU A 42 -3.91 -20.47 -7.61
CA LEU A 42 -2.93 -19.61 -6.94
C LEU A 42 -2.63 -20.08 -5.52
N ARG A 43 -3.64 -20.58 -4.79
CA ARG A 43 -3.43 -21.18 -3.47
C ARG A 43 -2.62 -22.48 -3.54
N ALA A 44 -2.78 -23.25 -4.60
CA ALA A 44 -1.97 -24.47 -4.82
C ALA A 44 -0.51 -24.12 -5.16
N LEU A 45 -0.25 -23.00 -5.83
CA LEU A 45 1.11 -22.51 -6.11
C LEU A 45 1.84 -22.04 -4.83
N ASN A 46 1.12 -21.43 -3.89
CA ASN A 46 1.67 -21.08 -2.57
C ASN A 46 1.23 -22.14 -1.52
N ALA A 47 1.88 -23.29 -1.54
CA ALA A 47 1.58 -24.41 -0.63
C ALA A 47 1.76 -24.04 0.84
N SER A 48 2.63 -23.08 1.18
CA SER A 48 2.85 -22.62 2.55
C SER A 48 1.74 -21.72 3.07
N LYS A 49 1.00 -21.05 2.17
CA LYS A 49 -0.05 -20.05 2.50
C LYS A 49 0.42 -18.91 3.39
N VAL A 50 1.71 -18.61 3.38
CA VAL A 50 2.29 -17.45 4.04
C VAL A 50 2.49 -16.35 2.99
N TYR A 51 1.93 -15.17 3.26
CA TYR A 51 1.88 -14.04 2.32
C TYR A 51 2.39 -12.76 2.96
N ILE A 52 2.90 -11.86 2.13
CA ILE A 52 3.14 -10.46 2.53
C ILE A 52 1.77 -9.80 2.67
N SER A 53 1.43 -9.37 3.89
CA SER A 53 0.15 -8.75 4.23
C SER A 53 0.19 -7.24 4.02
N GLU A 54 1.21 -6.57 4.57
CA GLU A 54 1.28 -5.11 4.60
C GLU A 54 2.74 -4.65 4.63
N VAL A 55 3.01 -3.49 4.01
CA VAL A 55 4.36 -2.88 3.98
C VAL A 55 4.23 -1.37 4.22
N MET A 56 5.09 -0.83 5.08
CA MET A 56 5.27 0.58 5.30
C MET A 56 6.73 0.97 5.04
N SER A 57 6.98 1.78 4.01
CA SER A 57 8.33 2.20 3.58
C SER A 57 8.70 3.62 4.03
N SER A 58 7.83 4.30 4.77
CA SER A 58 8.05 5.63 5.31
C SER A 58 7.22 5.81 6.58
N ASN A 59 7.83 5.60 7.74
CA ASN A 59 7.17 5.61 9.04
C ASN A 59 7.76 6.66 9.98
N ASP A 60 6.97 7.65 10.33
CA ASP A 60 7.33 8.66 11.33
C ASP A 60 6.50 8.50 12.62
N ASN A 61 5.24 8.04 12.54
CA ASN A 61 4.29 8.08 13.65
C ASN A 61 3.68 6.75 14.08
N ILE A 62 3.73 5.71 13.26
CA ILE A 62 3.05 4.43 13.54
C ILE A 62 3.94 3.52 14.40
N GLN A 63 3.40 3.06 15.54
CA GLN A 63 4.05 2.10 16.42
C GLN A 63 3.72 0.67 15.96
N ALA A 64 4.62 0.06 15.19
CA ALA A 64 4.39 -1.28 14.64
C ALA A 64 4.58 -2.40 15.67
N ILE A 65 5.60 -2.27 16.55
CA ILE A 65 5.87 -3.23 17.63
C ILE A 65 6.07 -2.43 18.92
N ALA A 66 5.37 -2.81 19.99
CA ALA A 66 5.50 -2.14 21.28
C ALA A 66 6.95 -2.20 21.81
N GLY A 67 7.47 -1.05 22.24
CA GLY A 67 8.83 -0.91 22.75
C GLY A 67 9.91 -0.76 21.68
N GLU A 68 9.62 -0.97 20.40
CA GLU A 68 10.56 -0.72 19.33
C GLU A 68 10.46 0.72 18.80
N ALA A 69 11.50 1.18 18.10
CA ALA A 69 11.45 2.50 17.45
C ALA A 69 10.48 2.47 16.27
N LYS A 70 9.83 3.60 15.98
CA LYS A 70 8.99 3.79 14.79
C LYS A 70 9.89 3.78 13.55
N LYS A 71 9.88 2.70 12.83
CA LYS A 71 10.67 2.43 11.61
C LYS A 71 9.81 1.75 10.58
N ASP A 72 10.28 1.73 9.35
CA ASP A 72 9.66 0.99 8.26
C ASP A 72 9.54 -0.49 8.63
N TRP A 73 8.53 -1.16 8.11
CA TRP A 73 8.25 -2.55 8.44
C TRP A 73 7.54 -3.27 7.29
N VAL A 74 7.64 -4.57 7.33
CA VAL A 74 6.82 -5.49 6.53
C VAL A 74 6.11 -6.45 7.46
N GLU A 75 4.92 -6.83 7.07
CA GLU A 75 4.13 -7.84 7.75
C GLU A 75 3.87 -9.01 6.84
N ILE A 76 3.99 -10.21 7.39
CA ILE A 76 3.58 -11.46 6.74
C ILE A 76 2.45 -12.09 7.53
N TYR A 77 1.59 -12.83 6.84
CA TYR A 77 0.40 -13.48 7.39
C TYR A 77 0.36 -14.95 6.99
N ASN A 78 0.06 -15.82 7.95
CA ASN A 78 -0.21 -17.24 7.69
C ASN A 78 -1.71 -17.49 7.54
N ALA A 79 -2.17 -17.63 6.29
CA ALA A 79 -3.55 -17.96 5.94
C ALA A 79 -3.85 -19.47 5.98
N GLY A 80 -2.86 -20.28 6.34
CA GLY A 80 -2.99 -21.75 6.46
C GLY A 80 -3.60 -22.19 7.77
N THR A 81 -3.80 -23.51 7.89
CA THR A 81 -4.31 -24.17 9.09
C THR A 81 -3.20 -24.73 9.97
N ASP A 82 -1.96 -24.74 9.48
CA ASP A 82 -0.80 -25.31 10.16
C ASP A 82 0.24 -24.25 10.46
N ALA A 83 1.01 -24.45 11.53
CA ALA A 83 2.17 -23.61 11.82
C ALA A 83 3.26 -23.85 10.77
N VAL A 84 3.92 -22.76 10.34
CA VAL A 84 4.99 -22.81 9.34
C VAL A 84 6.31 -22.41 10.00
N ASP A 85 7.33 -23.25 9.85
CA ASP A 85 8.69 -22.95 10.22
C ASP A 85 9.33 -22.08 9.14
N LEU A 86 9.63 -20.82 9.50
CA LEU A 86 10.27 -19.83 8.63
C LEU A 86 11.80 -19.88 8.68
N SER A 87 12.41 -20.82 9.41
CA SER A 87 13.86 -20.93 9.58
C SER A 87 14.59 -20.90 8.22
N GLY A 88 15.44 -19.91 8.01
CA GLY A 88 16.20 -19.74 6.76
C GLY A 88 15.39 -19.27 5.55
N TRP A 89 14.09 -19.03 5.68
CA TRP A 89 13.33 -18.35 4.64
C TRP A 89 13.91 -16.96 4.38
N GLY A 90 13.70 -16.41 3.19
CA GLY A 90 14.24 -15.14 2.77
C GLY A 90 13.20 -14.03 2.73
N LEU A 91 13.61 -12.85 3.14
CA LEU A 91 12.90 -11.59 2.91
C LEU A 91 13.86 -10.62 2.22
N SER A 92 13.43 -9.98 1.13
CA SER A 92 14.33 -9.17 0.30
C SER A 92 13.61 -8.01 -0.40
N ASP A 93 14.37 -6.94 -0.66
CA ASP A 93 14.04 -5.84 -1.57
C ASP A 93 14.60 -6.05 -2.99
N ASN A 94 15.10 -7.26 -3.30
CA ASN A 94 15.71 -7.58 -4.57
C ASN A 94 15.33 -9.00 -5.03
N ILE A 95 14.57 -9.08 -6.12
CA ILE A 95 14.08 -10.36 -6.67
C ILE A 95 15.23 -11.30 -7.12
N ASN A 96 16.38 -10.75 -7.51
CA ASN A 96 17.56 -11.54 -7.91
C ASN A 96 18.38 -12.04 -6.71
N TRP A 97 18.04 -11.60 -5.51
CA TRP A 97 18.67 -12.03 -4.27
C TRP A 97 17.60 -12.27 -3.20
N PRO A 98 16.70 -13.27 -3.38
CA PRO A 98 15.48 -13.46 -2.56
C PRO A 98 15.79 -13.78 -1.10
N ARG A 99 16.99 -14.24 -0.77
CA ARG A 99 17.47 -14.53 0.58
C ARG A 99 18.45 -13.46 1.10
N LYS A 100 18.26 -12.19 0.75
CA LYS A 100 19.11 -11.09 1.20
C LYS A 100 19.17 -10.97 2.72
N TRP A 101 18.04 -11.18 3.38
CA TRP A 101 17.92 -11.39 4.81
C TRP A 101 17.18 -12.70 5.06
N GLN A 102 17.56 -13.42 6.11
CA GLN A 102 16.97 -14.71 6.41
C GLN A 102 16.37 -14.72 7.81
N PHE A 103 15.19 -15.31 7.92
CA PHE A 103 14.57 -15.53 9.23
C PHE A 103 15.47 -16.41 10.10
N PRO A 104 15.70 -16.03 11.38
CA PRO A 104 16.49 -16.81 12.33
C PRO A 104 15.91 -18.22 12.53
N GLN A 105 16.79 -19.15 12.93
CA GLN A 105 16.39 -20.51 13.29
C GLN A 105 15.35 -20.50 14.41
N GLY A 106 14.32 -21.35 14.31
CA GLY A 106 13.22 -21.45 15.26
C GLY A 106 12.16 -20.35 15.10
N THR A 107 12.22 -19.52 14.03
CA THR A 107 11.15 -18.59 13.73
C THR A 107 9.95 -19.34 13.19
N VAL A 108 8.83 -19.30 13.90
CA VAL A 108 7.56 -19.93 13.49
C VAL A 108 6.51 -18.85 13.30
N ILE A 109 5.63 -19.06 12.33
CA ILE A 109 4.39 -18.30 12.17
C ILE A 109 3.19 -19.24 12.32
N TRP A 110 2.32 -18.94 13.29
CA TRP A 110 1.16 -19.77 13.60
C TRP A 110 -0.02 -19.51 12.67
N PRO A 111 -0.98 -20.43 12.55
CA PRO A 111 -2.20 -20.20 11.77
C PRO A 111 -2.92 -18.92 12.22
N GLY A 112 -3.24 -18.05 11.25
CA GLY A 112 -3.89 -16.76 11.50
C GLY A 112 -2.99 -15.69 12.11
N GLU A 113 -1.70 -15.97 12.33
CA GLU A 113 -0.76 -14.99 12.87
C GLU A 113 -0.34 -13.96 11.81
N TYR A 114 -0.28 -12.70 12.23
CA TYR A 114 0.39 -11.59 11.56
C TYR A 114 1.74 -11.34 12.24
N LYS A 115 2.81 -11.43 11.49
CA LYS A 115 4.18 -11.26 12.01
C LYS A 115 4.83 -10.04 11.37
N VAL A 116 5.13 -9.03 12.19
CA VAL A 116 5.79 -7.79 11.78
C VAL A 116 7.31 -7.94 11.86
N ILE A 117 8.02 -7.50 10.83
CA ILE A 117 9.47 -7.48 10.72
C ILE A 117 9.93 -6.04 10.45
N MET A 118 10.85 -5.53 11.25
CA MET A 118 11.37 -4.16 11.14
C MET A 118 12.38 -4.06 9.99
N LEU A 119 12.22 -3.07 9.12
CA LEU A 119 13.08 -2.82 7.97
C LEU A 119 14.06 -1.67 8.30
N ASP A 120 14.94 -1.85 9.28
CA ASP A 120 15.78 -0.78 9.80
C ASP A 120 17.30 -1.00 9.66
N GLY A 121 17.69 -2.13 9.06
CA GLY A 121 19.10 -2.43 8.74
C GLY A 121 19.94 -2.93 9.92
N LYS A 122 19.36 -3.20 11.09
CA LYS A 122 20.11 -3.64 12.27
C LYS A 122 20.59 -5.08 12.21
N ASN A 123 19.90 -5.95 11.44
CA ASN A 123 20.21 -7.38 11.31
C ASN A 123 20.30 -8.10 12.66
N THR A 124 19.28 -7.98 13.50
CA THR A 124 19.27 -8.50 14.85
C THR A 124 17.88 -8.96 15.27
N VAL A 125 17.81 -9.67 16.38
CA VAL A 125 16.58 -9.92 17.14
C VAL A 125 16.69 -9.09 18.40
N SER A 126 15.69 -8.26 18.68
CA SER A 126 15.70 -7.40 19.86
C SER A 126 15.37 -8.20 21.14
N ALA A 127 15.51 -7.56 22.30
CA ALA A 127 15.16 -8.17 23.59
C ALA A 127 13.65 -8.49 23.71
N SER A 128 12.80 -7.80 22.95
CA SER A 128 11.36 -8.08 22.85
C SER A 128 11.06 -9.26 21.90
N GLY A 129 12.05 -9.79 21.21
CA GLY A 129 11.89 -10.81 20.17
C GLY A 129 11.55 -10.24 18.77
N ALA A 130 11.54 -8.91 18.62
CA ALA A 130 11.28 -8.31 17.32
C ALA A 130 12.41 -8.60 16.33
N LEU A 131 12.03 -8.92 15.09
CA LEU A 131 12.94 -9.23 14.00
C LEU A 131 13.31 -7.95 13.25
N HIS A 132 14.61 -7.74 12.99
CA HIS A 132 15.14 -6.59 12.27
C HIS A 132 15.96 -7.06 11.08
N THR A 133 15.59 -6.59 9.88
CA THR A 133 16.33 -6.95 8.64
C THR A 133 17.69 -6.27 8.55
N SER A 134 18.54 -6.77 7.64
CA SER A 134 19.83 -6.18 7.27
C SER A 134 19.72 -5.00 6.29
N TYR A 135 18.51 -4.64 5.83
CA TYR A 135 18.26 -3.62 4.82
C TYR A 135 17.07 -2.73 5.22
N LYS A 136 16.88 -1.67 4.44
CA LYS A 136 15.78 -0.71 4.53
C LYS A 136 15.12 -0.59 3.18
N LEU A 137 13.87 -0.15 3.14
CA LEU A 137 13.20 0.25 1.91
C LEU A 137 13.46 1.73 1.60
N LYS A 138 13.30 2.10 0.34
CA LYS A 138 13.37 3.49 -0.10
C LYS A 138 11.99 4.14 -0.02
N ARG A 139 11.96 5.37 0.44
CA ARG A 139 10.72 6.20 0.48
C ARG A 139 10.20 6.58 -0.91
N THR A 140 11.02 6.44 -1.95
CA THR A 140 10.68 6.85 -3.32
C THR A 140 9.81 5.85 -4.07
N GLY A 141 9.53 4.67 -3.48
CA GLY A 141 8.84 3.59 -4.17
C GLY A 141 9.65 2.94 -5.29
N GLY A 142 8.99 2.13 -6.10
CA GLY A 142 9.62 1.42 -7.21
C GLY A 142 10.48 0.23 -6.78
N GLU A 143 10.31 -0.24 -5.56
CA GLU A 143 10.98 -1.42 -5.02
C GLU A 143 10.06 -2.65 -5.06
N ILE A 144 10.65 -3.80 -4.86
CA ILE A 144 9.94 -5.05 -4.69
C ILE A 144 10.23 -5.61 -3.29
N VAL A 145 9.22 -6.14 -2.63
CA VAL A 145 9.40 -6.96 -1.43
C VAL A 145 9.08 -8.40 -1.80
N THR A 146 9.99 -9.31 -1.52
CA THR A 146 9.83 -10.74 -1.82
C THR A 146 9.94 -11.57 -0.56
N LEU A 147 9.09 -12.59 -0.44
CA LEU A 147 9.16 -13.66 0.53
C LEU A 147 9.55 -14.95 -0.21
N SER A 148 10.60 -15.62 0.24
CA SER A 148 11.07 -16.87 -0.36
C SER A 148 11.21 -17.97 0.69
N ASP A 149 11.15 -19.22 0.25
CA ASP A 149 11.48 -20.35 1.09
C ASP A 149 12.99 -20.46 1.37
N SER A 150 13.40 -21.48 2.14
CA SER A 150 14.80 -21.73 2.48
C SER A 150 15.68 -22.14 1.30
N SER A 151 15.09 -22.54 0.16
CA SER A 151 15.81 -22.80 -1.09
C SER A 151 16.05 -21.53 -1.93
N GLY A 152 15.31 -20.45 -1.62
CA GLY A 152 15.31 -19.19 -2.38
C GLY A 152 14.21 -19.12 -3.45
N TYR A 153 13.29 -20.09 -3.47
CA TYR A 153 12.13 -20.00 -4.34
C TYR A 153 11.17 -18.92 -3.82
N VAL A 154 10.83 -17.96 -4.67
CA VAL A 154 9.95 -16.84 -4.29
C VAL A 154 8.51 -17.34 -4.20
N LEU A 155 7.97 -17.31 -2.99
CA LEU A 155 6.60 -17.74 -2.66
C LEU A 155 5.60 -16.61 -2.85
N ASP A 156 6.02 -15.38 -2.53
CA ASP A 156 5.17 -14.19 -2.64
C ASP A 156 6.02 -12.94 -2.92
N LYS A 157 5.40 -11.95 -3.57
CA LYS A 157 6.06 -10.69 -3.90
C LYS A 157 5.06 -9.54 -3.91
N LEU A 158 5.54 -8.36 -3.58
CA LEU A 158 4.82 -7.11 -3.63
C LEU A 158 5.67 -6.06 -4.34
N TYR A 159 5.14 -5.49 -5.42
CA TYR A 159 5.73 -4.31 -6.06
C TYR A 159 5.27 -3.07 -5.31
N LEU A 160 6.20 -2.41 -4.62
CA LEU A 160 5.90 -1.29 -3.75
C LEU A 160 5.87 0.01 -4.56
N PRO A 161 4.72 0.65 -4.73
CA PRO A 161 4.63 1.98 -5.34
C PRO A 161 5.21 3.04 -4.40
N LEU A 162 5.13 4.31 -4.79
CA LEU A 162 5.35 5.41 -3.85
C LEU A 162 4.24 5.39 -2.78
N VAL A 163 4.61 5.11 -1.54
CA VAL A 163 3.70 5.12 -0.39
C VAL A 163 3.99 6.37 0.43
N PRO A 164 3.01 7.26 0.67
CA PRO A 164 3.21 8.43 1.52
C PRO A 164 3.61 8.06 2.95
N THR A 165 4.24 8.99 3.65
CA THR A 165 4.62 8.79 5.05
C THR A 165 3.41 8.48 5.91
N ASP A 166 3.54 7.48 6.78
CA ASP A 166 2.51 6.96 7.68
C ASP A 166 1.32 6.28 6.99
N TYR A 167 1.40 6.06 5.69
CA TYR A 167 0.53 5.14 4.95
C TYR A 167 1.22 3.80 4.77
N SER A 168 0.44 2.76 4.59
CA SER A 168 0.94 1.44 4.20
C SER A 168 0.36 1.01 2.85
N TYR A 169 0.95 -0.05 2.31
CA TYR A 169 0.50 -0.70 1.08
C TYR A 169 0.47 -2.21 1.31
N GLY A 170 -0.66 -2.83 1.08
CA GLY A 170 -0.84 -4.24 1.42
C GLY A 170 -2.07 -4.83 0.75
N ARG A 171 -2.38 -6.08 1.07
CA ARG A 171 -3.53 -6.79 0.51
C ARG A 171 -4.65 -6.98 1.52
N THR A 172 -5.89 -6.83 1.09
CA THR A 172 -7.04 -7.30 1.85
C THR A 172 -7.20 -8.80 1.64
N LEU A 173 -7.35 -9.55 2.72
CA LEU A 173 -7.54 -11.01 2.65
C LEU A 173 -8.71 -11.38 1.74
N GLY A 174 -8.47 -12.38 0.89
CA GLY A 174 -9.47 -12.91 -0.04
C GLY A 174 -9.61 -12.15 -1.35
N THR A 175 -8.95 -11.00 -1.55
CA THR A 175 -9.03 -10.24 -2.80
C THR A 175 -7.82 -10.42 -3.72
N GLY A 176 -6.66 -10.78 -3.17
CA GLY A 176 -5.40 -10.89 -3.92
C GLY A 176 -4.80 -9.55 -4.37
N CYS A 177 -5.58 -8.47 -4.34
CA CYS A 177 -5.13 -7.13 -4.75
C CYS A 177 -4.51 -6.34 -3.62
N PHE A 178 -3.61 -5.43 -4.00
CA PHE A 178 -2.96 -4.52 -3.09
C PHE A 178 -3.63 -3.14 -3.09
N PHE A 179 -3.72 -2.54 -1.92
CA PHE A 179 -4.35 -1.25 -1.66
C PHE A 179 -3.46 -0.38 -0.79
N TYR A 180 -3.68 0.92 -0.84
CA TYR A 180 -3.16 1.85 0.16
C TYR A 180 -4.07 1.88 1.37
N TYR A 181 -3.48 2.05 2.55
CA TYR A 181 -4.19 2.20 3.82
C TYR A 181 -3.71 3.46 4.53
N ASP A 182 -4.63 4.32 4.90
CA ASP A 182 -4.39 5.52 5.72
C ASP A 182 -4.42 5.22 7.22
N ALA A 183 -4.87 4.03 7.59
CA ALA A 183 -4.82 3.47 8.93
C ALA A 183 -4.09 2.12 8.90
N PRO A 184 -2.74 2.11 8.93
CA PRO A 184 -1.95 0.89 8.96
C PRO A 184 -2.29 0.00 10.17
N THR A 185 -2.24 -1.32 9.97
CA THR A 185 -2.76 -2.29 10.94
C THR A 185 -1.72 -3.34 11.36
N PRO A 186 -0.51 -2.94 11.82
CA PRO A 186 0.53 -3.90 12.18
C PRO A 186 0.05 -4.88 13.26
N GLY A 187 0.20 -6.18 13.00
CA GLY A 187 -0.23 -7.27 13.87
C GLY A 187 -1.69 -7.69 13.68
N SER A 188 -2.39 -7.17 12.66
CA SER A 188 -3.80 -7.49 12.44
C SER A 188 -4.21 -7.38 10.96
N ALA A 189 -5.43 -7.85 10.65
CA ALA A 189 -5.98 -7.79 9.29
C ALA A 189 -6.13 -6.35 8.80
N ASN A 190 -5.77 -6.11 7.55
CA ASN A 190 -5.97 -4.83 6.87
C ASN A 190 -7.46 -4.46 6.80
N GLY A 191 -7.74 -3.18 7.03
CA GLY A 191 -9.07 -2.59 6.94
C GLY A 191 -9.53 -2.34 5.50
N THR A 192 -10.33 -1.31 5.31
CA THR A 192 -10.74 -0.86 3.98
C THR A 192 -9.63 -0.02 3.36
N GLY A 193 -9.04 -0.52 2.27
CA GLY A 193 -8.03 0.19 1.51
C GLY A 193 -8.63 0.96 0.33
N PHE A 194 -7.79 1.76 -0.34
CA PHE A 194 -8.13 2.49 -1.56
C PHE A 194 -7.07 2.28 -2.65
N LEU A 195 -7.46 2.45 -3.92
CA LEU A 195 -6.65 2.05 -5.07
C LEU A 195 -5.48 3.00 -5.38
N GLY A 196 -5.52 4.23 -4.91
CA GLY A 196 -4.50 5.23 -5.21
C GLY A 196 -4.89 6.63 -4.78
N PHE A 197 -4.00 7.57 -5.03
CA PHE A 197 -4.20 8.99 -4.75
C PHE A 197 -4.66 9.70 -6.00
N SER A 198 -5.56 10.68 -5.85
CA SER A 198 -5.89 11.60 -6.94
C SER A 198 -4.68 12.45 -7.32
N GLU A 199 -4.64 12.91 -8.56
CA GLU A 199 -3.68 13.94 -8.96
C GLU A 199 -3.81 15.17 -8.06
N THR A 200 -2.69 15.89 -7.86
CA THR A 200 -2.68 17.11 -7.06
C THR A 200 -3.35 18.24 -7.84
N PRO A 201 -4.38 18.92 -7.29
CA PRO A 201 -4.91 20.11 -7.90
C PRO A 201 -3.82 21.18 -8.05
N ALA A 202 -3.74 21.83 -9.20
CA ALA A 202 -2.77 22.88 -9.45
C ALA A 202 -3.45 24.24 -9.55
N LEU A 203 -2.80 25.28 -8.98
CA LEU A 203 -3.16 26.67 -9.25
C LEU A 203 -2.62 27.04 -10.64
N GLU A 204 -3.47 27.54 -11.52
CA GLU A 204 -3.06 27.97 -12.87
C GLU A 204 -2.23 29.26 -12.84
N LEU A 205 -2.39 30.04 -11.77
CA LEU A 205 -1.64 31.28 -11.57
C LEU A 205 -0.52 31.04 -10.54
N PRO A 206 0.74 31.41 -10.85
CA PRO A 206 1.84 31.28 -9.90
C PRO A 206 1.69 32.24 -8.71
N GLY A 207 2.28 31.92 -7.59
CA GLY A 207 2.38 32.84 -6.44
C GLY A 207 3.22 34.07 -6.81
N GLY A 208 2.80 35.25 -6.35
CA GLY A 208 3.50 36.52 -6.68
C GLY A 208 2.79 37.74 -6.11
N LEU A 209 3.35 38.93 -6.44
CA LEU A 209 2.73 40.21 -6.18
C LEU A 209 2.03 40.70 -7.46
N TYR A 210 0.76 41.05 -7.33
CA TYR A 210 -0.09 41.51 -8.42
C TYR A 210 -0.58 42.92 -8.10
N ALA A 211 -0.58 43.80 -9.13
CA ALA A 211 -1.01 45.20 -8.98
C ALA A 211 -2.54 45.36 -8.95
N GLU A 212 -3.27 44.34 -9.44
CA GLU A 212 -4.73 44.37 -9.55
C GLU A 212 -5.33 43.09 -8.90
N ASN A 213 -6.67 43.05 -8.84
CA ASN A 213 -7.40 41.89 -8.43
C ASN A 213 -7.06 40.67 -9.29
N VAL A 214 -6.90 39.54 -8.65
CA VAL A 214 -6.43 38.28 -9.28
C VAL A 214 -7.58 37.28 -9.35
N THR A 215 -7.84 36.74 -10.53
CA THR A 215 -8.72 35.59 -10.68
C THR A 215 -7.92 34.32 -10.54
N VAL A 216 -8.31 33.48 -9.58
CA VAL A 216 -7.67 32.20 -9.29
C VAL A 216 -8.48 31.05 -9.91
N SER A 217 -7.82 30.28 -10.78
CA SER A 217 -8.34 29.03 -11.33
C SER A 217 -7.56 27.85 -10.76
N VAL A 218 -8.25 26.75 -10.52
CA VAL A 218 -7.66 25.50 -10.01
C VAL A 218 -7.97 24.36 -10.98
N THR A 219 -6.94 23.63 -11.39
CA THR A 219 -7.12 22.38 -12.15
C THR A 219 -7.74 21.32 -11.26
N VAL A 220 -8.90 20.79 -11.64
CA VAL A 220 -9.61 19.75 -10.90
C VAL A 220 -9.30 18.39 -11.52
N PRO A 221 -8.66 17.45 -10.79
CA PRO A 221 -8.45 16.09 -11.28
C PRO A 221 -9.78 15.38 -11.56
N ALA A 222 -9.78 14.51 -12.58
CA ALA A 222 -10.99 13.78 -12.96
C ALA A 222 -11.55 12.96 -11.80
N GLY A 223 -12.85 13.13 -11.53
CA GLY A 223 -13.56 12.42 -10.46
C GLY A 223 -13.26 12.91 -9.02
N ALA A 224 -12.41 13.95 -8.86
CA ALA A 224 -12.09 14.48 -7.55
C ALA A 224 -12.99 15.65 -7.15
N THR A 225 -13.27 15.78 -5.88
CA THR A 225 -13.77 17.03 -5.28
C THR A 225 -12.58 17.84 -4.78
N VAL A 226 -12.42 19.07 -5.26
CA VAL A 226 -11.37 19.96 -4.76
C VAL A 226 -11.95 20.91 -3.73
N ARG A 227 -11.28 21.03 -2.59
CA ARG A 227 -11.52 22.08 -1.60
C ARG A 227 -10.31 23.01 -1.53
N TYR A 228 -10.54 24.26 -1.16
CA TYR A 228 -9.47 25.22 -0.94
C TYR A 228 -9.69 26.03 0.34
N THR A 229 -8.58 26.49 0.92
CA THR A 229 -8.55 27.46 2.02
C THR A 229 -7.90 28.74 1.56
N LEU A 230 -8.19 29.86 2.22
CA LEU A 230 -7.65 31.20 1.94
C LEU A 230 -6.68 31.69 3.04
N ASP A 231 -6.44 30.88 4.03
CA ASP A 231 -5.57 31.14 5.18
C ASP A 231 -4.30 30.26 5.20
N GLY A 232 -4.13 29.40 4.17
CA GLY A 232 -3.02 28.46 4.07
C GLY A 232 -3.17 27.18 4.90
N SER A 233 -4.28 27.03 5.65
CA SER A 233 -4.57 25.80 6.36
C SER A 233 -4.80 24.62 5.38
N ILE A 234 -4.65 23.38 5.84
CA ILE A 234 -4.85 22.18 5.00
C ILE A 234 -6.36 21.96 4.79
N PRO A 235 -6.85 21.96 3.53
CA PRO A 235 -8.22 21.53 3.24
C PRO A 235 -8.45 20.06 3.64
N THR A 236 -9.63 19.77 4.22
CA THR A 236 -10.09 18.42 4.58
C THR A 236 -11.56 18.26 4.18
N LEU A 237 -12.15 17.09 4.41
CA LEU A 237 -13.60 16.89 4.20
C LEU A 237 -14.46 17.88 5.00
N SER A 238 -13.98 18.37 6.15
CA SER A 238 -14.68 19.30 7.04
C SER A 238 -14.11 20.73 7.02
N ASN A 239 -12.98 20.98 6.38
CA ASN A 239 -12.32 22.29 6.33
C ASN A 239 -12.11 22.75 4.88
N GLY A 240 -12.31 24.05 4.63
CA GLY A 240 -12.17 24.69 3.33
C GLY A 240 -13.46 24.70 2.52
N THR A 241 -13.46 25.54 1.49
CA THR A 241 -14.58 25.73 0.55
C THR A 241 -14.46 24.77 -0.62
N VAL A 242 -15.57 24.19 -1.06
CA VAL A 242 -15.58 23.37 -2.30
C VAL A 242 -15.34 24.27 -3.49
N TYR A 243 -14.38 23.90 -4.34
CA TYR A 243 -14.10 24.63 -5.56
C TYR A 243 -15.15 24.28 -6.62
N THR A 244 -15.89 25.28 -7.06
CA THR A 244 -16.92 25.16 -8.11
C THR A 244 -16.60 25.96 -9.37
N GLY A 245 -15.50 26.71 -9.37
CA GLY A 245 -15.06 27.53 -10.49
C GLY A 245 -14.15 28.69 -10.05
N PRO A 246 -13.62 29.48 -10.99
CA PRO A 246 -12.71 30.60 -10.71
C PRO A 246 -13.30 31.60 -9.71
N PHE A 247 -12.43 32.14 -8.83
CA PHE A 247 -12.80 33.16 -7.85
C PHE A 247 -11.75 34.28 -7.81
N THR A 248 -12.16 35.47 -7.38
CA THR A 248 -11.30 36.68 -7.39
C THR A 248 -10.76 36.98 -5.99
N LEU A 249 -9.48 37.30 -5.91
CA LEU A 249 -8.80 37.82 -4.75
C LEU A 249 -8.49 39.30 -4.90
N ASN A 250 -8.75 40.09 -3.86
CA ASN A 250 -8.50 41.54 -3.80
C ASN A 250 -7.56 41.94 -2.65
N THR A 251 -7.04 40.97 -1.93
CA THR A 251 -6.09 41.14 -0.81
C THR A 251 -5.04 40.03 -0.85
N THR A 252 -3.92 40.26 -0.16
CA THR A 252 -2.90 39.21 0.03
C THR A 252 -3.51 37.99 0.71
N THR A 253 -3.46 36.84 0.03
CA THR A 253 -4.16 35.63 0.43
C THR A 253 -3.30 34.41 0.17
N ALA A 254 -3.26 33.49 1.13
CA ALA A 254 -2.61 32.18 0.98
C ALA A 254 -3.62 31.13 0.51
N VAL A 255 -3.66 30.87 -0.79
CA VAL A 255 -4.57 29.87 -1.39
C VAL A 255 -3.93 28.50 -1.36
N ARG A 256 -4.62 27.53 -0.78
CA ARG A 256 -4.18 26.12 -0.72
C ARG A 256 -5.28 25.20 -1.21
N PRO A 257 -5.19 24.64 -2.44
CA PRO A 257 -6.12 23.64 -2.93
C PRO A 257 -5.70 22.24 -2.51
N ARG A 258 -6.69 21.33 -2.36
CA ARG A 258 -6.50 19.90 -2.14
C ARG A 258 -7.67 19.13 -2.71
N ALA A 259 -7.40 17.98 -3.33
CA ALA A 259 -8.39 16.96 -3.64
C ALA A 259 -8.76 16.20 -2.34
N VAL A 260 -10.06 15.98 -2.12
CA VAL A 260 -10.60 15.35 -0.92
C VAL A 260 -11.63 14.28 -1.30
#